data_7471564ff36b09b2993474cc33a21767
#
_entry.id   7471564ff36b09b2993474cc33a21767
#
_cell.length_a   1.000
_cell.length_b   1.000
_cell.length_c   1.000
_cell.angle_alpha   90.00
_cell.angle_beta   90.00
_cell.angle_gamma   90.00
#
_symmetry.space_group_name_H-M   'P 1'
#
loop_
_entity.id
_entity.type
_entity.pdbx_description
1 polymer ?
#
loop_
_entity_poly.entity_id
_entity_poly.type
_entity_poly.pdbx_seq_one_letter_code
_entity_poly.pdbx_strand_id
1 'polypeptide(L)'
;MAKEILFDEEARRALSRGVDALANAVKVTLGPKGRNVVLEKKYGAPSITNDGVTIARDIELEDHFENMGAQLVKEVATKTNDVAGDGTTTATLLAQAIVREGLKNVVAGANPMIIKKGIEAAVAKLVDEIKNNAKKVEGKEAISQVAAISSGDAEIGQLIADAMEKVGNDGVITVEESKTMTTNLKVVEGMQFDRGYISPYMVTDTEKMEAVMDDPYILITDRKISSIQDILPILEQVVKQGKSLVIIAEDVDGEALATIVVNKLRGTFKALAVKAPGFGDRRKAMLEDIAILTGGTVISEELGRKLDSVTFADLGHARQIRSTKEETTIVEGDGDKTEIKNRVAQIRKQIETTTSDFDKEKLQERLAKLAGGVAVIEIGAATEVEMKEKKLRIEDALNATRAAVEEGIVAGGGTTFIDILPALDDIQAEGDAKVGVEIVKRAIEEPVRQIANNAGQEGSVVAEAVKKSDNGIGFNALTNEYVDMIKAGIVDPAKVVRSALQNAASIAAMILTTETLVADKPEPTPPAPPAGMGGMGGMM
;
A
#
# COMPACT_ATOMS: atom_id res chain seq x y z
N MET A 1 0.90 35.54 -0.30
CA MET A 1 1.55 35.32 1.01
C MET A 1 3.04 35.60 0.91
N ALA A 2 3.65 36.23 1.91
CA ALA A 2 5.09 36.40 1.97
C ALA A 2 5.78 35.06 2.16
N LYS A 3 6.98 34.89 1.59
CA LYS A 3 7.77 33.67 1.76
C LYS A 3 8.88 33.92 2.78
N GLU A 4 9.20 32.88 3.52
CA GLU A 4 10.39 32.76 4.35
C GLU A 4 11.35 31.81 3.64
N ILE A 5 12.64 32.14 3.65
CA ILE A 5 13.64 31.40 2.87
C ILE A 5 14.82 31.10 3.77
N LEU A 6 15.22 29.83 3.83
CA LEU A 6 16.46 29.36 4.44
C LEU A 6 17.46 28.95 3.37
N PHE A 7 18.74 29.16 3.62
CA PHE A 7 19.81 28.84 2.69
C PHE A 7 20.87 27.95 3.36
N ASP A 8 21.70 27.34 2.53
CA ASP A 8 22.95 26.69 2.90
C ASP A 8 22.81 25.66 4.05
N GLU A 9 23.65 25.78 5.04
CA GLU A 9 23.72 24.86 6.17
C GLU A 9 22.45 24.91 7.05
N GLU A 10 21.82 26.06 7.19
CA GLU A 10 20.62 26.21 8.01
C GLU A 10 19.44 25.44 7.38
N ALA A 11 19.28 25.52 6.06
CA ALA A 11 18.29 24.74 5.31
C ALA A 11 18.53 23.23 5.46
N ARG A 12 19.77 22.78 5.29
CA ARG A 12 20.12 21.36 5.44
C ARG A 12 19.92 20.83 6.85
N ARG A 13 20.23 21.62 7.87
CA ARG A 13 20.00 21.27 9.28
C ARG A 13 18.52 21.14 9.60
N ALA A 14 17.67 22.06 9.10
CA ALA A 14 16.22 21.97 9.29
C ALA A 14 15.64 20.70 8.68
N LEU A 15 15.99 20.40 7.41
CA LEU A 15 15.59 19.14 6.77
C LEU A 15 16.04 17.91 7.57
N SER A 16 17.30 17.88 8.03
CA SER A 16 17.85 16.76 8.79
C SER A 16 17.08 16.53 10.10
N ARG A 17 16.71 17.60 10.82
CA ARG A 17 15.90 17.47 12.05
C ARG A 17 14.52 16.88 11.76
N GLY A 18 13.90 17.29 10.67
CA GLY A 18 12.62 16.72 10.24
C GLY A 18 12.71 15.24 9.86
N VAL A 19 13.72 14.87 9.09
CA VAL A 19 14.04 13.47 8.77
C VAL A 19 14.23 12.65 10.04
N ASP A 20 15.01 13.17 10.98
CA ASP A 20 15.32 12.50 12.25
C ASP A 20 14.09 12.36 13.14
N ALA A 21 13.25 13.37 13.23
CA ALA A 21 12.03 13.33 14.02
C ALA A 21 11.11 12.20 13.57
N LEU A 22 10.83 12.13 12.26
CA LEU A 22 9.97 11.07 11.71
C LEU A 22 10.63 9.70 11.81
N ALA A 23 11.87 9.54 11.35
CA ALA A 23 12.52 8.25 11.32
C ALA A 23 12.76 7.66 12.71
N ASN A 24 13.04 8.50 13.73
CA ASN A 24 13.19 8.03 15.10
C ASN A 24 11.87 7.51 15.70
N ALA A 25 10.73 8.07 15.31
CA ALA A 25 9.42 7.56 15.72
C ALA A 25 9.09 6.22 15.05
N VAL A 26 9.49 6.05 13.78
CA VAL A 26 9.17 4.83 12.99
C VAL A 26 10.10 3.67 13.34
N LYS A 27 11.42 3.87 13.42
CA LYS A 27 12.43 2.78 13.54
C LYS A 27 12.34 1.93 14.81
N VAL A 28 11.63 2.42 15.85
CA VAL A 28 11.42 1.65 17.09
C VAL A 28 10.55 0.42 16.89
N THR A 29 9.81 0.37 15.79
CA THR A 29 8.93 -0.74 15.44
C THR A 29 9.65 -1.87 14.71
N LEU A 30 10.90 -1.67 14.26
CA LEU A 30 11.60 -2.61 13.39
C LEU A 30 12.01 -3.89 14.11
N GLY A 31 11.72 -5.02 13.47
CA GLY A 31 12.14 -6.36 13.90
C GLY A 31 11.23 -6.98 14.97
N PRO A 32 11.50 -8.26 15.34
CA PRO A 32 10.58 -9.05 16.18
C PRO A 32 10.49 -8.57 17.64
N LYS A 33 11.40 -7.73 18.11
CA LYS A 33 11.35 -7.03 19.39
C LYS A 33 11.08 -5.53 19.23
N GLY A 34 10.61 -5.12 18.06
CA GLY A 34 10.08 -3.77 17.81
C GLY A 34 8.89 -3.47 18.73
N ARG A 35 8.68 -2.19 18.99
CA ARG A 35 7.63 -1.70 19.90
C ARG A 35 6.57 -0.93 19.12
N ASN A 36 5.36 -0.93 19.65
CA ASN A 36 4.26 -0.15 19.10
C ASN A 36 4.43 1.34 19.38
N VAL A 37 3.87 2.16 18.50
CA VAL A 37 3.71 3.61 18.65
C VAL A 37 2.25 3.91 18.89
N VAL A 38 1.97 4.88 19.77
CA VAL A 38 0.62 5.35 20.08
C VAL A 38 0.41 6.67 19.33
N LEU A 39 -0.63 6.72 18.50
CA LEU A 39 -1.00 7.89 17.70
C LEU A 39 -2.27 8.50 18.32
N GLU A 40 -2.24 9.81 18.59
CA GLU A 40 -3.41 10.56 19.03
C GLU A 40 -4.43 10.65 17.89
N LYS A 41 -5.70 10.48 18.22
CA LYS A 41 -6.79 10.73 17.27
C LYS A 41 -7.65 11.87 17.80
N LYS A 42 -8.02 12.82 16.93
CA LYS A 42 -8.89 13.96 17.29
C LYS A 42 -10.23 13.53 17.88
N TYR A 43 -10.73 12.37 17.50
CA TYR A 43 -11.96 11.77 17.98
C TYR A 43 -11.75 10.27 18.20
N GLY A 44 -12.25 9.73 19.31
CA GLY A 44 -12.14 8.32 19.66
C GLY A 44 -10.92 7.97 20.51
N ALA A 45 -10.60 6.68 20.59
CA ALA A 45 -9.43 6.19 21.29
C ALA A 45 -8.14 6.39 20.47
N PRO A 46 -6.97 6.58 21.14
CA PRO A 46 -5.69 6.56 20.45
C PRO A 46 -5.50 5.28 19.66
N SER A 47 -4.83 5.38 18.50
CA SER A 47 -4.45 4.21 17.70
C SER A 47 -3.10 3.67 18.15
N ILE A 48 -2.98 2.36 18.28
CA ILE A 48 -1.73 1.67 18.59
C ILE A 48 -1.33 0.89 17.36
N THR A 49 -0.12 1.12 16.84
CA THR A 49 0.35 0.48 15.63
C THR A 49 1.87 0.31 15.63
N ASN A 50 2.37 -0.67 14.87
CA ASN A 50 3.78 -0.84 14.52
C ASN A 50 4.02 -0.66 13.01
N ASP A 51 2.97 -0.36 12.24
CA ASP A 51 3.10 -0.11 10.81
C ASP A 51 3.78 1.24 10.54
N GLY A 52 4.91 1.17 9.83
CA GLY A 52 5.76 2.34 9.57
C GLY A 52 5.09 3.40 8.71
N VAL A 53 4.29 3.03 7.72
CA VAL A 53 3.61 4.02 6.86
C VAL A 53 2.48 4.74 7.60
N THR A 54 1.73 4.04 8.44
CA THR A 54 0.68 4.64 9.28
C THR A 54 1.27 5.65 10.25
N ILE A 55 2.40 5.31 10.90
CA ILE A 55 3.11 6.24 11.79
C ILE A 55 3.62 7.45 11.01
N ALA A 56 4.27 7.21 9.86
CA ALA A 56 4.84 8.29 9.05
C ALA A 56 3.77 9.27 8.53
N ARG A 57 2.59 8.77 8.16
CA ARG A 57 1.47 9.59 7.68
C ARG A 57 0.89 10.51 8.75
N ASP A 58 0.92 10.10 10.00
CA ASP A 58 0.34 10.85 11.13
C ASP A 58 1.28 11.94 11.68
N ILE A 59 2.60 11.87 11.35
CA ILE A 59 3.58 12.83 11.83
C ILE A 59 3.52 14.13 11.02
N GLU A 60 3.28 15.24 11.74
CA GLU A 60 3.36 16.61 11.26
C GLU A 60 4.10 17.45 12.30
N LEU A 61 5.07 18.25 11.86
CA LEU A 61 5.89 19.06 12.74
C LEU A 61 5.46 20.53 12.70
N GLU A 62 5.57 21.22 13.83
CA GLU A 62 5.17 22.63 13.98
C GLU A 62 6.05 23.55 13.14
N ASP A 63 7.37 23.31 13.10
CA ASP A 63 8.30 24.07 12.26
C ASP A 63 8.15 23.67 10.80
N HIS A 64 7.78 24.62 9.94
CA HIS A 64 7.52 24.38 8.52
C HIS A 64 8.71 23.81 7.76
N PHE A 65 9.95 24.23 8.09
CA PHE A 65 11.14 23.76 7.41
C PHE A 65 11.55 22.35 7.87
N GLU A 66 11.43 22.05 9.17
CA GLU A 66 11.61 20.69 9.67
C GLU A 66 10.52 19.77 9.10
N ASN A 67 9.28 20.26 9.03
CA ASN A 67 8.18 19.49 8.45
C ASN A 67 8.43 19.12 6.98
N MET A 68 9.09 19.97 6.19
CA MET A 68 9.51 19.60 4.82
C MET A 68 10.40 18.35 4.82
N GLY A 69 11.35 18.24 5.75
CA GLY A 69 12.19 17.05 5.90
C GLY A 69 11.39 15.82 6.28
N ALA A 70 10.46 15.95 7.23
CA ALA A 70 9.54 14.87 7.61
C ALA A 70 8.66 14.43 6.43
N GLN A 71 8.07 15.37 5.67
CA GLN A 71 7.23 15.04 4.51
C GLN A 71 7.99 14.31 3.40
N LEU A 72 9.26 14.66 3.15
CA LEU A 72 10.10 13.94 2.18
C LEU A 72 10.33 12.47 2.60
N VAL A 73 10.57 12.19 3.88
CA VAL A 73 10.72 10.81 4.36
C VAL A 73 9.37 10.09 4.44
N LYS A 74 8.28 10.80 4.73
CA LYS A 74 6.92 10.26 4.60
C LYS A 74 6.64 9.77 3.18
N GLU A 75 7.13 10.48 2.15
CA GLU A 75 7.01 10.03 0.75
C GLU A 75 7.78 8.72 0.52
N VAL A 76 8.95 8.50 1.15
CA VAL A 76 9.69 7.23 1.10
C VAL A 76 8.83 6.07 1.61
N ALA A 77 8.23 6.22 2.79
CA ALA A 77 7.36 5.21 3.38
C ALA A 77 6.13 4.92 2.49
N THR A 78 5.47 5.99 2.01
CA THR A 78 4.29 5.87 1.16
C THR A 78 4.59 5.17 -0.17
N LYS A 79 5.67 5.55 -0.87
CA LYS A 79 6.06 4.90 -2.13
C LYS A 79 6.48 3.46 -1.95
N THR A 80 7.11 3.12 -0.84
CA THR A 80 7.48 1.73 -0.54
C THR A 80 6.23 0.90 -0.29
N ASN A 81 5.26 1.44 0.44
CA ASN A 81 3.96 0.80 0.64
C ASN A 81 3.22 0.60 -0.70
N ASP A 82 3.15 1.62 -1.56
CA ASP A 82 2.45 1.54 -2.85
C ASP A 82 3.03 0.46 -3.78
N VAL A 83 4.36 0.23 -3.75
CA VAL A 83 5.06 -0.71 -4.64
C VAL A 83 5.14 -2.12 -4.08
N ALA A 84 5.41 -2.26 -2.78
CA ALA A 84 5.73 -3.54 -2.14
C ALA A 84 4.77 -3.93 -1.02
N GLY A 85 3.99 -2.98 -0.50
CA GLY A 85 3.00 -3.18 0.56
C GLY A 85 3.60 -3.49 1.94
N ASP A 86 4.93 -3.50 2.06
CA ASP A 86 5.69 -3.75 3.29
C ASP A 86 7.06 -3.07 3.19
N GLY A 87 7.89 -3.14 4.26
CA GLY A 87 9.25 -2.59 4.32
C GLY A 87 9.33 -1.08 4.52
N THR A 88 8.25 -0.43 4.90
CA THR A 88 8.14 1.03 5.08
C THR A 88 9.06 1.54 6.19
N THR A 89 9.19 0.79 7.28
CA THR A 89 10.11 1.09 8.40
C THR A 89 11.58 1.00 7.96
N THR A 90 11.94 -0.06 7.22
CA THR A 90 13.30 -0.22 6.68
C THR A 90 13.65 0.89 5.70
N ALA A 91 12.74 1.26 4.81
CA ALA A 91 12.93 2.34 3.86
C ALA A 91 13.17 3.70 4.55
N THR A 92 12.37 4.00 5.57
CA THR A 92 12.49 5.21 6.40
C THR A 92 13.84 5.26 7.12
N LEU A 93 14.27 4.15 7.70
CA LEU A 93 15.57 4.04 8.38
C LEU A 93 16.74 4.21 7.40
N LEU A 94 16.69 3.57 6.23
CA LEU A 94 17.72 3.71 5.20
C LEU A 94 17.81 5.16 4.69
N ALA A 95 16.67 5.83 4.48
CA ALA A 95 16.67 7.24 4.10
C ALA A 95 17.35 8.11 5.14
N GLN A 96 17.04 7.92 6.43
CA GLN A 96 17.71 8.61 7.54
C GLN A 96 19.22 8.37 7.52
N ALA A 97 19.64 7.12 7.36
CA ALA A 97 21.04 6.73 7.37
C ALA A 97 21.82 7.37 6.21
N ILE A 98 21.27 7.32 4.98
CA ILE A 98 21.90 7.93 3.80
C ILE A 98 21.99 9.46 3.97
N VAL A 99 20.92 10.10 4.45
CA VAL A 99 20.92 11.56 4.70
C VAL A 99 21.98 11.94 5.74
N ARG A 100 22.02 11.24 6.87
CA ARG A 100 22.99 11.51 7.96
C ARG A 100 24.44 11.35 7.51
N GLU A 101 24.77 10.24 6.83
CA GLU A 101 26.12 10.01 6.32
C GLU A 101 26.46 10.98 5.16
N GLY A 102 25.49 11.25 4.28
CA GLY A 102 25.68 12.19 3.17
C GLY A 102 25.95 13.61 3.63
N LEU A 103 25.15 14.13 4.57
CA LEU A 103 25.33 15.50 5.08
C LEU A 103 26.68 15.74 5.73
N LYS A 104 27.27 14.74 6.41
CA LYS A 104 28.63 14.87 6.96
C LYS A 104 29.65 15.20 5.86
N ASN A 105 29.53 14.58 4.70
CA ASN A 105 30.44 14.78 3.57
C ASN A 105 30.15 16.07 2.81
N VAL A 106 28.87 16.44 2.65
CA VAL A 106 28.48 17.72 2.01
C VAL A 106 28.98 18.91 2.83
N VAL A 107 28.82 18.87 4.17
CA VAL A 107 29.36 19.91 5.08
C VAL A 107 30.89 19.94 5.04
N ALA A 108 31.55 18.81 4.81
CA ALA A 108 33.01 18.75 4.61
C ALA A 108 33.46 19.27 3.23
N GLY A 109 32.55 19.70 2.35
CA GLY A 109 32.88 20.34 1.08
C GLY A 109 32.82 19.42 -0.15
N ALA A 110 32.34 18.20 -0.01
CA ALA A 110 32.13 17.30 -1.15
C ALA A 110 30.95 17.77 -2.01
N ASN A 111 31.04 17.62 -3.33
CA ASN A 111 30.02 18.06 -4.26
C ASN A 111 28.79 17.13 -4.22
N PRO A 112 27.61 17.64 -3.75
CA PRO A 112 26.43 16.80 -3.59
C PRO A 112 25.89 16.22 -4.90
N MET A 113 26.06 16.92 -6.04
CA MET A 113 25.63 16.42 -7.34
C MET A 113 26.49 15.24 -7.84
N ILE A 114 27.75 15.16 -7.41
CA ILE A 114 28.66 14.05 -7.72
C ILE A 114 28.43 12.90 -6.74
N ILE A 115 28.22 13.21 -5.44
CA ILE A 115 27.82 12.21 -4.42
C ILE A 115 26.55 11.49 -4.86
N LYS A 116 25.55 12.21 -5.35
CA LYS A 116 24.29 11.63 -5.88
C LYS A 116 24.56 10.55 -6.93
N LYS A 117 25.47 10.80 -7.89
CA LYS A 117 25.83 9.80 -8.93
C LYS A 117 26.45 8.54 -8.31
N GLY A 118 27.27 8.70 -7.28
CA GLY A 118 27.83 7.58 -6.56
C GLY A 118 26.78 6.76 -5.81
N ILE A 119 25.81 7.43 -5.16
CA ILE A 119 24.68 6.78 -4.50
C ILE A 119 23.85 5.99 -5.53
N GLU A 120 23.49 6.62 -6.67
CA GLU A 120 22.72 5.98 -7.73
C GLU A 120 23.42 4.73 -8.29
N ALA A 121 24.75 4.82 -8.53
CA ALA A 121 25.54 3.68 -9.00
C ALA A 121 25.58 2.53 -7.98
N ALA A 122 25.78 2.86 -6.71
CA ALA A 122 25.79 1.87 -5.62
C ALA A 122 24.44 1.16 -5.49
N VAL A 123 23.34 1.92 -5.51
CA VAL A 123 22.00 1.37 -5.39
C VAL A 123 21.65 0.48 -6.58
N ALA A 124 21.98 0.89 -7.81
CA ALA A 124 21.75 0.06 -9.00
C ALA A 124 22.47 -1.30 -8.87
N LYS A 125 23.75 -1.31 -8.49
CA LYS A 125 24.52 -2.52 -8.26
C LYS A 125 23.90 -3.41 -7.18
N LEU A 126 23.53 -2.85 -6.04
CA LEU A 126 22.92 -3.61 -4.94
C LEU A 126 21.55 -4.19 -5.31
N VAL A 127 20.75 -3.47 -6.08
CA VAL A 127 19.45 -3.96 -6.57
C VAL A 127 19.64 -5.19 -7.47
N ASP A 128 20.64 -5.17 -8.34
CA ASP A 128 20.95 -6.33 -9.17
C ASP A 128 21.42 -7.52 -8.33
N GLU A 129 22.24 -7.29 -7.29
CA GLU A 129 22.68 -8.35 -6.39
C GLU A 129 21.53 -8.91 -5.55
N ILE A 130 20.57 -8.07 -5.08
CA ILE A 130 19.36 -8.55 -4.39
C ILE A 130 18.58 -9.49 -5.29
N LYS A 131 18.36 -9.12 -6.56
CA LYS A 131 17.64 -9.96 -7.52
C LYS A 131 18.38 -11.26 -7.83
N ASN A 132 19.71 -11.21 -7.98
CA ASN A 132 20.52 -12.39 -8.26
C ASN A 132 20.54 -13.40 -7.10
N ASN A 133 20.48 -12.90 -5.85
CA ASN A 133 20.45 -13.72 -4.64
C ASN A 133 19.05 -14.20 -4.26
N ALA A 134 17.99 -13.70 -4.92
CA ALA A 134 16.62 -14.07 -4.64
C ALA A 134 16.34 -15.54 -4.97
N LYS A 135 15.72 -16.25 -4.02
CA LYS A 135 15.27 -17.63 -4.18
C LYS A 135 13.77 -17.64 -4.43
N LYS A 136 13.31 -18.40 -5.41
CA LYS A 136 11.88 -18.54 -5.69
C LYS A 136 11.15 -19.15 -4.49
N VAL A 137 9.96 -18.64 -4.24
CA VAL A 137 9.05 -19.20 -3.23
C VAL A 137 8.22 -20.30 -3.88
N GLU A 138 8.45 -21.53 -3.46
CA GLU A 138 7.75 -22.69 -3.98
C GLU A 138 7.08 -23.46 -2.84
N GLY A 139 5.77 -23.65 -2.98
CA GLY A 139 4.98 -24.43 -2.03
C GLY A 139 4.46 -23.66 -0.82
N LYS A 140 3.50 -24.29 -0.15
CA LYS A 140 2.73 -23.73 0.97
C LYS A 140 3.58 -23.38 2.20
N GLU A 141 4.59 -24.19 2.48
CA GLU A 141 5.45 -23.98 3.65
C GLU A 141 6.27 -22.69 3.54
N ALA A 142 6.86 -22.43 2.37
CA ALA A 142 7.62 -21.19 2.12
C ALA A 142 6.71 -19.95 2.19
N ILE A 143 5.50 -20.03 1.65
CA ILE A 143 4.48 -18.98 1.76
C ILE A 143 4.13 -18.71 3.23
N SER A 144 3.89 -19.78 4.02
CA SER A 144 3.58 -19.67 5.44
C SER A 144 4.72 -19.01 6.23
N GLN A 145 5.97 -19.34 5.92
CA GLN A 145 7.14 -18.72 6.56
C GLN A 145 7.22 -17.22 6.29
N VAL A 146 7.10 -16.79 5.04
CA VAL A 146 7.09 -15.35 4.67
C VAL A 146 5.99 -14.62 5.43
N ALA A 147 4.77 -15.13 5.39
CA ALA A 147 3.63 -14.51 6.03
C ALA A 147 3.77 -14.47 7.58
N ALA A 148 4.35 -15.53 8.17
CA ALA A 148 4.61 -15.61 9.61
C ALA A 148 5.67 -14.59 10.06
N ILE A 149 6.72 -14.37 9.27
CA ILE A 149 7.75 -13.37 9.58
C ILE A 149 7.16 -11.96 9.50
N SER A 150 6.43 -11.63 8.45
CA SER A 150 5.85 -10.30 8.28
C SER A 150 4.77 -10.01 9.33
N SER A 151 3.90 -10.98 9.64
CA SER A 151 2.88 -10.82 10.69
C SER A 151 3.40 -10.94 12.12
N GLY A 152 4.58 -11.55 12.32
CA GLY A 152 5.08 -11.94 13.65
C GLY A 152 4.24 -13.04 14.32
N ASP A 153 3.44 -13.80 13.56
CA ASP A 153 2.47 -14.77 14.06
C ASP A 153 2.38 -15.98 13.11
N ALA A 154 2.70 -17.16 13.64
CA ALA A 154 2.68 -18.41 12.86
C ALA A 154 1.27 -18.85 12.44
N GLU A 155 0.23 -18.55 13.24
CA GLU A 155 -1.15 -18.89 12.91
C GLU A 155 -1.64 -18.05 11.74
N ILE A 156 -1.31 -16.75 11.74
CA ILE A 156 -1.59 -15.85 10.60
C ILE A 156 -0.84 -16.32 9.35
N GLY A 157 0.43 -16.72 9.50
CA GLY A 157 1.21 -17.28 8.39
C GLY A 157 0.54 -18.48 7.74
N GLN A 158 0.07 -19.42 8.55
CA GLN A 158 -0.65 -20.60 8.05
C GLN A 158 -1.98 -20.23 7.38
N LEU A 159 -2.73 -19.29 7.97
CA LEU A 159 -4.01 -18.83 7.43
C LEU A 159 -3.86 -18.19 6.04
N ILE A 160 -2.81 -17.38 5.84
CA ILE A 160 -2.50 -16.77 4.54
C ILE A 160 -2.09 -17.84 3.52
N ALA A 161 -1.25 -18.80 3.91
CA ALA A 161 -0.88 -19.90 3.04
C ALA A 161 -2.08 -20.76 2.63
N ASP A 162 -3.00 -21.04 3.56
CA ASP A 162 -4.25 -21.73 3.27
C ASP A 162 -5.17 -20.94 2.33
N ALA A 163 -5.21 -19.63 2.48
CA ALA A 163 -5.96 -18.74 1.59
C ALA A 163 -5.39 -18.78 0.16
N MET A 164 -4.06 -18.62 0.01
CA MET A 164 -3.39 -18.66 -1.29
C MET A 164 -3.50 -20.03 -1.96
N GLU A 165 -3.45 -21.13 -1.20
CA GLU A 165 -3.66 -22.48 -1.74
C GLU A 165 -5.06 -22.64 -2.34
N LYS A 166 -6.09 -22.04 -1.71
CA LYS A 166 -7.49 -22.15 -2.16
C LYS A 166 -7.80 -21.30 -3.40
N VAL A 167 -7.26 -20.09 -3.48
CA VAL A 167 -7.56 -19.16 -4.59
C VAL A 167 -6.46 -19.09 -5.65
N GLY A 168 -5.28 -19.70 -5.39
CA GLY A 168 -4.09 -19.64 -6.23
C GLY A 168 -3.22 -18.41 -5.94
N ASN A 169 -2.02 -18.38 -6.52
CA ASN A 169 -1.03 -17.32 -6.27
C ASN A 169 -1.52 -15.94 -6.74
N ASP A 170 -2.26 -15.89 -7.83
CA ASP A 170 -2.87 -14.68 -8.39
C ASP A 170 -4.30 -14.44 -7.87
N GLY A 171 -4.74 -15.26 -6.91
CA GLY A 171 -6.08 -15.18 -6.35
C GLY A 171 -6.28 -13.98 -5.43
N VAL A 172 -7.52 -13.53 -5.35
CA VAL A 172 -7.90 -12.38 -4.53
C VAL A 172 -8.10 -12.82 -3.09
N ILE A 173 -7.40 -12.15 -2.16
CA ILE A 173 -7.56 -12.32 -0.72
C ILE A 173 -7.92 -10.95 -0.14
N THR A 174 -9.05 -10.88 0.55
CA THR A 174 -9.51 -9.68 1.27
C THR A 174 -9.49 -9.91 2.78
N VAL A 175 -9.32 -8.84 3.52
CA VAL A 175 -9.31 -8.86 4.98
C VAL A 175 -10.47 -8.02 5.49
N GLU A 176 -11.33 -8.63 6.31
CA GLU A 176 -12.55 -7.99 6.82
C GLU A 176 -12.65 -8.14 8.34
N GLU A 177 -13.40 -7.23 8.95
CA GLU A 177 -13.68 -7.28 10.38
C GLU A 177 -14.81 -8.27 10.65
N SER A 178 -14.59 -9.20 11.58
CA SER A 178 -15.61 -10.15 12.04
C SER A 178 -16.38 -9.58 13.22
N LYS A 179 -17.63 -9.98 13.34
CA LYS A 179 -18.45 -9.74 14.55
C LYS A 179 -18.17 -10.76 15.66
N THR A 180 -17.35 -11.78 15.36
CA THR A 180 -16.96 -12.83 16.32
C THR A 180 -15.57 -12.57 16.86
N MET A 181 -15.19 -13.28 17.93
CA MET A 181 -13.85 -13.17 18.51
C MET A 181 -12.80 -14.04 17.80
N THR A 182 -13.23 -14.87 16.84
CA THR A 182 -12.35 -15.80 16.13
C THR A 182 -12.05 -15.32 14.74
N THR A 183 -10.79 -15.52 14.31
CA THR A 183 -10.37 -15.28 12.93
C THR A 183 -10.69 -16.51 12.07
N ASN A 184 -11.35 -16.31 10.93
CA ASN A 184 -11.79 -17.38 10.04
C ASN A 184 -11.41 -17.08 8.59
N LEU A 185 -11.24 -18.15 7.80
CA LEU A 185 -11.04 -18.08 6.35
C LEU A 185 -12.26 -18.64 5.64
N LYS A 186 -12.86 -17.83 4.77
CA LYS A 186 -13.94 -18.23 3.86
C LYS A 186 -13.49 -18.04 2.42
N VAL A 187 -14.01 -18.85 1.51
CA VAL A 187 -13.90 -18.63 0.07
C VAL A 187 -15.30 -18.44 -0.48
N VAL A 188 -15.50 -17.33 -1.17
CA VAL A 188 -16.78 -16.89 -1.72
C VAL A 188 -16.67 -16.64 -3.22
N GLU A 189 -17.79 -16.64 -3.92
CA GLU A 189 -17.85 -16.18 -5.30
C GLU A 189 -17.49 -14.69 -5.39
N GLY A 190 -16.60 -14.33 -6.31
CA GLY A 190 -16.14 -12.95 -6.46
C GLY A 190 -15.09 -12.82 -7.54
N MET A 191 -14.74 -11.60 -7.87
CA MET A 191 -13.66 -11.30 -8.81
C MET A 191 -13.03 -9.94 -8.58
N GLN A 192 -11.80 -9.78 -9.03
CA GLN A 192 -11.11 -8.50 -9.10
C GLN A 192 -10.79 -8.12 -10.54
N PHE A 193 -10.84 -6.83 -10.85
CA PHE A 193 -10.43 -6.30 -12.15
C PHE A 193 -9.64 -5.00 -12.02
N ASP A 194 -8.77 -4.75 -13.00
CA ASP A 194 -7.75 -3.69 -13.00
C ASP A 194 -8.36 -2.35 -13.46
N ARG A 195 -9.33 -1.84 -12.74
CA ARG A 195 -9.88 -0.49 -12.87
C ARG A 195 -10.47 -0.09 -11.52
N GLY A 196 -10.17 1.11 -11.09
CA GLY A 196 -10.64 1.64 -9.82
C GLY A 196 -11.67 2.74 -9.96
N TYR A 197 -11.88 3.45 -8.86
CA TYR A 197 -12.84 4.54 -8.82
C TYR A 197 -12.47 5.69 -9.77
N ILE A 198 -13.48 6.34 -10.32
CA ILE A 198 -13.31 7.42 -11.29
C ILE A 198 -12.82 8.71 -10.62
N SER A 199 -13.15 8.94 -9.37
CA SER A 199 -12.79 10.15 -8.65
C SER A 199 -12.33 9.86 -7.21
N PRO A 200 -11.25 10.52 -6.71
CA PRO A 200 -10.83 10.40 -5.32
C PRO A 200 -11.92 10.79 -4.30
N TYR A 201 -12.88 11.62 -4.69
CA TYR A 201 -14.02 11.96 -3.83
C TYR A 201 -14.99 10.78 -3.59
N MET A 202 -14.77 9.65 -4.27
CA MET A 202 -15.53 8.41 -4.07
C MET A 202 -15.02 7.58 -2.89
N VAL A 203 -13.83 7.87 -2.35
CA VAL A 203 -13.26 7.16 -1.19
C VAL A 203 -14.15 7.23 0.04
N THR A 204 -14.17 6.14 0.80
CA THR A 204 -14.83 6.04 2.11
C THR A 204 -13.80 5.96 3.23
N ASP A 205 -12.62 5.40 2.96
CA ASP A 205 -11.46 5.36 3.83
C ASP A 205 -10.35 6.23 3.21
N THR A 206 -10.16 7.43 3.76
CA THR A 206 -9.16 8.39 3.27
C THR A 206 -7.73 8.03 3.66
N GLU A 207 -7.53 7.20 4.69
CA GLU A 207 -6.19 6.76 5.10
C GLU A 207 -5.64 5.75 4.08
N LYS A 208 -6.49 4.82 3.61
CA LYS A 208 -6.13 3.80 2.61
C LYS A 208 -6.42 4.23 1.17
N MET A 209 -7.06 5.38 0.97
CA MET A 209 -7.56 5.82 -0.34
C MET A 209 -8.44 4.74 -1.02
N GLU A 210 -9.32 4.11 -0.24
CA GLU A 210 -10.18 3.01 -0.65
C GLU A 210 -11.66 3.39 -0.51
N ALA A 211 -12.47 2.95 -1.46
CA ALA A 211 -13.93 3.02 -1.40
C ALA A 211 -14.48 1.63 -1.07
N VAL A 212 -15.16 1.48 0.07
CA VAL A 212 -15.83 0.25 0.49
C VAL A 212 -17.33 0.49 0.51
N MET A 213 -18.07 -0.38 -0.19
CA MET A 213 -19.53 -0.34 -0.30
C MET A 213 -20.10 -1.68 0.14
N ASP A 214 -20.91 -1.68 1.21
CA ASP A 214 -21.61 -2.85 1.71
C ASP A 214 -23.01 -2.94 1.11
N ASP A 215 -23.44 -4.14 0.75
CA ASP A 215 -24.73 -4.46 0.11
C ASP A 215 -25.11 -3.54 -1.06
N PRO A 216 -24.15 -3.23 -1.97
CA PRO A 216 -24.46 -2.33 -3.07
C PRO A 216 -25.23 -3.01 -4.20
N TYR A 217 -26.14 -2.27 -4.80
CA TYR A 217 -26.65 -2.58 -6.14
C TYR A 217 -25.68 -2.09 -7.20
N ILE A 218 -25.62 -2.77 -8.35
CA ILE A 218 -24.57 -2.56 -9.36
C ILE A 218 -25.24 -2.28 -10.71
N LEU A 219 -25.05 -1.09 -11.25
CA LEU A 219 -25.38 -0.74 -12.63
C LEU A 219 -24.19 -1.04 -13.52
N ILE A 220 -24.38 -1.89 -14.52
CA ILE A 220 -23.32 -2.36 -15.42
C ILE A 220 -23.64 -1.88 -16.84
N THR A 221 -22.74 -1.08 -17.44
CA THR A 221 -22.93 -0.57 -18.80
C THR A 221 -21.61 -0.46 -19.56
N ASP A 222 -21.64 -0.67 -20.86
CA ASP A 222 -20.53 -0.43 -21.77
C ASP A 222 -20.44 1.03 -22.25
N ARG A 223 -21.37 1.89 -21.80
CA ARG A 223 -21.48 3.28 -22.21
C ARG A 223 -20.77 4.23 -21.27
N LYS A 224 -20.44 5.40 -21.81
CA LYS A 224 -20.04 6.56 -21.05
C LYS A 224 -21.28 7.31 -20.54
N ILE A 225 -21.27 7.73 -19.27
CA ILE A 225 -22.34 8.47 -18.63
C ILE A 225 -21.84 9.90 -18.38
N SER A 226 -22.35 10.87 -19.15
CA SER A 226 -21.98 12.30 -19.03
C SER A 226 -23.12 13.15 -18.50
N SER A 227 -24.39 12.75 -18.76
CA SER A 227 -25.58 13.41 -18.25
C SER A 227 -26.22 12.62 -17.11
N ILE A 228 -26.58 13.30 -16.04
CA ILE A 228 -27.28 12.66 -14.91
C ILE A 228 -28.68 12.19 -15.31
N GLN A 229 -29.28 12.79 -16.33
CA GLN A 229 -30.63 12.44 -16.83
C GLN A 229 -30.69 10.99 -17.32
N ASP A 230 -29.58 10.47 -17.88
CA ASP A 230 -29.53 9.10 -18.41
C ASP A 230 -29.74 8.04 -17.33
N ILE A 231 -29.38 8.32 -16.10
CA ILE A 231 -29.47 7.38 -14.96
C ILE A 231 -30.41 7.88 -13.85
N LEU A 232 -31.04 9.04 -14.01
CA LEU A 232 -31.90 9.65 -12.99
C LEU A 232 -33.01 8.71 -12.52
N PRO A 233 -33.75 8.00 -13.42
CA PRO A 233 -34.82 7.12 -13.00
C PRO A 233 -34.38 6.00 -12.05
N ILE A 234 -33.22 5.40 -12.29
CA ILE A 234 -32.70 4.33 -11.45
C ILE A 234 -32.10 4.89 -10.15
N LEU A 235 -31.43 6.07 -10.21
CA LEU A 235 -30.93 6.74 -9.01
C LEU A 235 -32.05 7.06 -8.01
N GLU A 236 -33.18 7.59 -8.50
CA GLU A 236 -34.31 7.88 -7.64
C GLU A 236 -34.90 6.63 -6.98
N GLN A 237 -34.93 5.51 -7.69
CA GLN A 237 -35.43 4.25 -7.13
C GLN A 237 -34.51 3.74 -6.03
N VAL A 238 -33.16 3.77 -6.24
CA VAL A 238 -32.17 3.33 -5.27
C VAL A 238 -32.19 4.22 -4.03
N VAL A 239 -32.26 5.55 -4.20
CA VAL A 239 -32.35 6.52 -3.11
C VAL A 239 -33.62 6.33 -2.28
N LYS A 240 -34.78 6.16 -2.93
CA LYS A 240 -36.06 5.91 -2.23
C LYS A 240 -36.03 4.64 -1.37
N GLN A 241 -35.23 3.65 -1.75
CA GLN A 241 -35.07 2.42 -0.98
C GLN A 241 -33.93 2.50 0.06
N GLY A 242 -33.21 3.63 0.15
CA GLY A 242 -32.09 3.82 1.06
C GLY A 242 -30.91 2.89 0.77
N LYS A 243 -30.74 2.44 -0.48
CA LYS A 243 -29.70 1.51 -0.90
C LYS A 243 -28.47 2.22 -1.45
N SER A 244 -27.35 1.49 -1.53
CA SER A 244 -26.10 1.95 -2.12
C SER A 244 -26.04 1.55 -3.59
N LEU A 245 -25.42 2.39 -4.44
CA LEU A 245 -25.25 2.11 -5.87
C LEU A 245 -23.79 2.16 -6.28
N VAL A 246 -23.34 1.11 -6.97
CA VAL A 246 -22.07 1.09 -7.69
C VAL A 246 -22.37 1.15 -9.18
N ILE A 247 -21.71 2.05 -9.89
CA ILE A 247 -21.85 2.22 -11.34
C ILE A 247 -20.55 1.75 -11.99
N ILE A 248 -20.61 0.68 -12.78
CA ILE A 248 -19.52 0.18 -13.61
C ILE A 248 -19.83 0.58 -15.04
N ALA A 249 -19.11 1.60 -15.55
CA ALA A 249 -19.36 2.19 -16.86
C ALA A 249 -18.06 2.39 -17.62
N GLU A 250 -18.11 2.59 -18.94
CA GLU A 250 -16.93 2.97 -19.72
C GLU A 250 -16.22 4.17 -19.10
N ASP A 251 -16.97 5.19 -18.77
CA ASP A 251 -16.53 6.36 -17.98
C ASP A 251 -17.76 7.05 -17.39
N VAL A 252 -17.56 7.82 -16.31
CA VAL A 252 -18.58 8.74 -15.79
C VAL A 252 -17.90 10.10 -15.65
N ASP A 253 -18.40 11.11 -16.36
CA ASP A 253 -17.78 12.44 -16.36
C ASP A 253 -18.81 13.58 -16.37
N GLY A 254 -18.33 14.78 -16.58
CA GLY A 254 -19.16 15.98 -16.75
C GLY A 254 -20.15 16.21 -15.62
N GLU A 255 -21.40 16.51 -16.00
CA GLU A 255 -22.50 16.78 -15.07
C GLU A 255 -22.86 15.57 -14.22
N ALA A 256 -22.83 14.36 -14.78
CA ALA A 256 -23.15 13.14 -14.06
C ALA A 256 -22.20 12.91 -12.88
N LEU A 257 -20.88 12.97 -13.13
CA LEU A 257 -19.88 12.81 -12.09
C LEU A 257 -19.99 13.89 -11.01
N ALA A 258 -20.12 15.16 -11.40
CA ALA A 258 -20.25 16.26 -10.46
C ALA A 258 -21.48 16.09 -9.56
N THR A 259 -22.62 15.72 -10.13
CA THR A 259 -23.86 15.51 -9.38
C THR A 259 -23.73 14.34 -8.39
N ILE A 260 -23.16 13.21 -8.81
CA ILE A 260 -22.94 12.04 -7.96
C ILE A 260 -22.01 12.42 -6.79
N VAL A 261 -20.88 13.06 -7.05
CA VAL A 261 -19.90 13.48 -6.03
C VAL A 261 -20.54 14.44 -5.03
N VAL A 262 -21.23 15.48 -5.48
CA VAL A 262 -21.87 16.47 -4.59
C VAL A 262 -22.91 15.83 -3.68
N ASN A 263 -23.75 14.94 -4.20
CA ASN A 263 -24.78 14.27 -3.41
C ASN A 263 -24.16 13.25 -2.42
N LYS A 264 -23.11 12.54 -2.82
CA LYS A 264 -22.34 11.69 -1.89
C LYS A 264 -21.74 12.51 -0.75
N LEU A 265 -21.06 13.63 -1.04
CA LEU A 265 -20.47 14.49 -0.01
C LEU A 265 -21.51 15.10 0.93
N ARG A 266 -22.72 15.37 0.44
CA ARG A 266 -23.86 15.80 1.25
C ARG A 266 -24.50 14.67 2.07
N GLY A 267 -24.06 13.42 1.88
CA GLY A 267 -24.64 12.26 2.55
C GLY A 267 -26.07 11.90 2.05
N THR A 268 -26.51 12.45 0.93
CA THR A 268 -27.86 12.23 0.39
C THR A 268 -28.02 10.80 -0.11
N PHE A 269 -26.97 10.21 -0.70
CA PHE A 269 -26.94 8.80 -1.04
C PHE A 269 -25.50 8.27 -1.14
N LYS A 270 -25.35 6.96 -1.00
CA LYS A 270 -24.06 6.28 -1.11
C LYS A 270 -23.88 5.80 -2.55
N ALA A 271 -22.86 6.33 -3.25
CA ALA A 271 -22.52 5.92 -4.60
C ALA A 271 -21.01 5.79 -4.80
N LEU A 272 -20.66 4.87 -5.71
CA LEU A 272 -19.32 4.65 -6.21
C LEU A 272 -19.39 4.50 -7.73
N ALA A 273 -18.58 5.23 -8.47
CA ALA A 273 -18.43 5.07 -9.91
C ALA A 273 -17.04 4.53 -10.23
N VAL A 274 -17.01 3.46 -11.02
CA VAL A 274 -15.81 2.68 -11.37
C VAL A 274 -15.73 2.56 -12.89
N LYS A 275 -14.52 2.60 -13.44
CA LYS A 275 -14.30 2.35 -14.86
C LYS A 275 -14.47 0.88 -15.20
N ALA A 276 -15.17 0.60 -16.30
CA ALA A 276 -15.28 -0.74 -16.84
C ALA A 276 -13.91 -1.30 -17.26
N PRO A 277 -13.62 -2.58 -16.96
CA PRO A 277 -12.36 -3.21 -17.33
C PRO A 277 -12.28 -3.49 -18.84
N GLY A 278 -11.05 -3.46 -19.38
CA GLY A 278 -10.77 -3.77 -20.78
C GLY A 278 -11.22 -2.71 -21.78
N PHE A 279 -11.14 -3.05 -23.07
CA PHE A 279 -11.51 -2.19 -24.21
C PHE A 279 -12.19 -3.03 -25.28
N GLY A 280 -13.09 -2.42 -26.08
CA GLY A 280 -13.77 -3.07 -27.19
C GLY A 280 -14.51 -4.36 -26.77
N ASP A 281 -14.39 -5.43 -27.55
CA ASP A 281 -15.06 -6.70 -27.29
C ASP A 281 -14.64 -7.37 -25.99
N ARG A 282 -13.42 -7.13 -25.51
CA ARG A 282 -12.96 -7.61 -24.22
C ARG A 282 -13.70 -6.94 -23.07
N ARG A 283 -13.98 -5.62 -23.17
CA ARG A 283 -14.80 -4.91 -22.19
C ARG A 283 -16.18 -5.53 -22.09
N LYS A 284 -16.82 -5.78 -23.24
CA LYS A 284 -18.14 -6.42 -23.28
C LYS A 284 -18.14 -7.78 -22.59
N ALA A 285 -17.16 -8.61 -22.92
CA ALA A 285 -17.02 -9.93 -22.32
C ALA A 285 -16.78 -9.90 -20.80
N MET A 286 -15.98 -8.93 -20.30
CA MET A 286 -15.76 -8.76 -18.87
C MET A 286 -16.97 -8.18 -18.15
N LEU A 287 -17.72 -7.26 -18.77
CA LEU A 287 -18.97 -6.76 -18.21
C LEU A 287 -20.04 -7.87 -18.13
N GLU A 288 -20.09 -8.78 -19.11
CA GLU A 288 -20.94 -9.97 -19.02
C GLU A 288 -20.54 -10.90 -17.87
N ASP A 289 -19.23 -11.11 -17.65
CA ASP A 289 -18.76 -11.91 -16.52
C ASP A 289 -19.14 -11.29 -15.18
N ILE A 290 -19.04 -9.95 -15.06
CA ILE A 290 -19.48 -9.20 -13.87
C ILE A 290 -21.00 -9.32 -13.71
N ALA A 291 -21.77 -9.21 -14.78
CA ALA A 291 -23.22 -9.34 -14.74
C ALA A 291 -23.66 -10.73 -14.27
N ILE A 292 -23.04 -11.79 -14.80
CA ILE A 292 -23.31 -13.17 -14.39
C ILE A 292 -22.93 -13.39 -12.92
N LEU A 293 -21.78 -12.86 -12.49
CA LEU A 293 -21.32 -12.97 -11.11
C LEU A 293 -22.26 -12.28 -10.11
N THR A 294 -22.85 -11.16 -10.49
CA THR A 294 -23.67 -10.33 -9.61
C THR A 294 -25.17 -10.47 -9.80
N GLY A 295 -25.60 -11.32 -10.75
CA GLY A 295 -27.00 -11.51 -11.10
C GLY A 295 -27.64 -10.32 -11.81
N GLY A 296 -26.83 -9.40 -12.34
CA GLY A 296 -27.29 -8.21 -13.06
C GLY A 296 -27.37 -8.41 -14.58
N THR A 297 -27.65 -7.32 -15.27
CA THR A 297 -27.72 -7.28 -16.74
C THR A 297 -26.83 -6.17 -17.27
N VAL A 298 -26.09 -6.46 -18.35
CA VAL A 298 -25.32 -5.43 -19.07
C VAL A 298 -26.26 -4.52 -19.84
N ILE A 299 -26.21 -3.23 -19.57
CA ILE A 299 -26.98 -2.22 -20.28
C ILE A 299 -26.16 -1.72 -21.47
N SER A 300 -26.54 -2.14 -22.68
CA SER A 300 -25.84 -1.78 -23.92
C SER A 300 -26.86 -1.52 -25.03
N GLU A 301 -26.62 -0.50 -25.85
CA GLU A 301 -27.46 -0.21 -27.01
C GLU A 301 -27.40 -1.30 -28.07
N GLU A 302 -26.28 -1.98 -28.21
CA GLU A 302 -26.15 -3.12 -29.11
C GLU A 302 -27.08 -4.27 -28.72
N LEU A 303 -27.36 -4.40 -27.41
CA LEU A 303 -28.34 -5.35 -26.87
C LEU A 303 -29.77 -4.78 -26.83
N GLY A 304 -29.99 -3.58 -27.40
CA GLY A 304 -31.28 -2.90 -27.44
C GLY A 304 -31.75 -2.31 -26.11
N ARG A 305 -30.83 -2.15 -25.13
CA ARG A 305 -31.15 -1.62 -23.79
C ARG A 305 -30.59 -0.20 -23.61
N LYS A 306 -31.43 0.72 -23.15
CA LYS A 306 -31.05 2.11 -22.87
C LYS A 306 -30.93 2.35 -21.37
N LEU A 307 -30.07 3.27 -20.98
CA LEU A 307 -29.83 3.64 -19.57
C LEU A 307 -31.07 4.24 -18.90
N ASP A 308 -31.90 4.99 -19.64
CA ASP A 308 -33.13 5.60 -19.14
C ASP A 308 -34.27 4.58 -18.88
N SER A 309 -34.15 3.36 -19.43
CA SER A 309 -35.10 2.27 -19.25
C SER A 309 -34.68 1.23 -18.20
N VAL A 310 -33.59 1.45 -17.49
CA VAL A 310 -33.08 0.54 -16.45
C VAL A 310 -34.04 0.48 -15.28
N THR A 311 -34.36 -0.75 -14.86
CA THR A 311 -35.17 -1.04 -13.69
C THR A 311 -34.30 -1.65 -12.57
N PHE A 312 -34.87 -1.73 -11.38
CA PHE A 312 -34.19 -2.33 -10.24
C PHE A 312 -33.85 -3.82 -10.45
N ALA A 313 -34.60 -4.52 -11.26
CA ALA A 313 -34.38 -5.93 -11.63
C ALA A 313 -33.19 -6.13 -12.58
N ASP A 314 -32.71 -5.07 -13.24
CA ASP A 314 -31.53 -5.12 -14.12
C ASP A 314 -30.24 -4.93 -13.36
N LEU A 315 -30.31 -4.45 -12.10
CA LEU A 315 -29.13 -4.21 -11.28
C LEU A 315 -28.56 -5.53 -10.76
N GLY A 316 -27.24 -5.66 -10.81
CA GLY A 316 -26.54 -6.69 -10.06
C GLY A 316 -26.50 -6.36 -8.56
N HIS A 317 -26.09 -7.33 -7.75
CA HIS A 317 -25.90 -7.16 -6.31
C HIS A 317 -24.67 -7.93 -5.84
N ALA A 318 -24.02 -7.43 -4.79
CA ALA A 318 -22.94 -8.11 -4.12
C ALA A 318 -22.97 -7.77 -2.62
N ARG A 319 -22.39 -8.63 -1.79
CA ARG A 319 -22.25 -8.36 -0.35
C ARG A 319 -21.35 -7.17 -0.09
N GLN A 320 -20.22 -7.07 -0.81
CA GLN A 320 -19.30 -5.93 -0.68
C GLN A 320 -18.59 -5.64 -2.00
N ILE A 321 -18.33 -4.37 -2.26
CA ILE A 321 -17.40 -3.91 -3.31
C ILE A 321 -16.33 -3.04 -2.68
N ARG A 322 -15.08 -3.33 -3.00
CA ARG A 322 -13.90 -2.54 -2.64
C ARG A 322 -13.25 -1.98 -3.90
N SER A 323 -12.91 -0.71 -3.89
CA SER A 323 -12.26 -0.06 -5.03
C SER A 323 -11.15 0.86 -4.57
N THR A 324 -9.96 0.65 -5.12
CA THR A 324 -8.83 1.57 -5.03
C THR A 324 -8.78 2.43 -6.30
N LYS A 325 -7.73 3.19 -6.50
CA LYS A 325 -7.50 3.94 -7.74
C LYS A 325 -7.25 3.02 -8.95
N GLU A 326 -6.66 1.85 -8.71
CA GLU A 326 -6.15 0.96 -9.78
C GLU A 326 -7.04 -0.27 -10.00
N GLU A 327 -7.74 -0.74 -8.97
CA GLU A 327 -8.47 -2.00 -9.01
C GLU A 327 -9.81 -1.96 -8.27
N THR A 328 -10.70 -2.88 -8.63
CA THR A 328 -11.99 -3.08 -7.95
C THR A 328 -12.23 -4.57 -7.71
N THR A 329 -12.58 -4.91 -6.47
CA THR A 329 -12.90 -6.27 -6.01
C THR A 329 -14.38 -6.37 -5.69
N ILE A 330 -15.06 -7.33 -6.31
CA ILE A 330 -16.43 -7.74 -6.00
C ILE A 330 -16.35 -8.97 -5.11
N VAL A 331 -16.93 -8.89 -3.92
CA VAL A 331 -16.91 -9.96 -2.91
C VAL A 331 -18.33 -10.48 -2.75
N GLU A 332 -18.53 -11.79 -2.97
CA GLU A 332 -19.79 -12.48 -2.81
C GLU A 332 -20.92 -11.85 -3.64
N GLY A 333 -20.83 -12.04 -4.97
CA GLY A 333 -21.88 -11.64 -5.91
C GLY A 333 -23.10 -12.56 -5.82
N ASP A 334 -24.28 -11.99 -6.01
CA ASP A 334 -25.58 -12.70 -5.92
C ASP A 334 -25.99 -13.45 -7.22
N GLY A 335 -25.01 -13.69 -8.12
CA GLY A 335 -25.25 -14.44 -9.35
C GLY A 335 -25.60 -15.91 -9.12
N ASP A 336 -26.35 -16.51 -10.07
CA ASP A 336 -26.66 -17.94 -10.02
C ASP A 336 -25.40 -18.77 -10.22
N LYS A 337 -25.13 -19.68 -9.27
CA LYS A 337 -23.94 -20.55 -9.28
C LYS A 337 -23.85 -21.45 -10.50
N THR A 338 -24.97 -21.80 -11.08
CA THR A 338 -25.04 -22.62 -12.30
C THR A 338 -24.61 -21.80 -13.51
N GLU A 339 -25.08 -20.56 -13.61
CA GLU A 339 -24.71 -19.63 -14.68
C GLU A 339 -23.20 -19.30 -14.61
N ILE A 340 -22.64 -19.08 -13.40
CA ILE A 340 -21.20 -18.87 -13.20
C ILE A 340 -20.41 -20.09 -13.69
N LYS A 341 -20.82 -21.32 -13.30
CA LYS A 341 -20.17 -22.56 -13.76
C LYS A 341 -20.25 -22.74 -15.28
N ASN A 342 -21.40 -22.45 -15.87
CA ASN A 342 -21.59 -22.50 -17.31
C ASN A 342 -20.66 -21.51 -18.02
N ARG A 343 -20.52 -20.30 -17.48
CA ARG A 343 -19.61 -19.28 -18.03
C ARG A 343 -18.15 -19.71 -17.94
N VAL A 344 -17.73 -20.27 -16.83
CA VAL A 344 -16.37 -20.85 -16.66
C VAL A 344 -16.13 -21.96 -17.69
N ALA A 345 -17.10 -22.87 -17.89
CA ALA A 345 -16.98 -23.93 -18.90
C ALA A 345 -16.90 -23.36 -20.33
N GLN A 346 -17.67 -22.31 -20.64
CA GLN A 346 -17.59 -21.62 -21.94
C GLN A 346 -16.21 -21.01 -22.19
N ILE A 347 -15.62 -20.31 -21.19
CA ILE A 347 -14.28 -19.72 -21.31
C ILE A 347 -13.23 -20.81 -21.51
N ARG A 348 -13.30 -21.93 -20.77
CA ARG A 348 -12.39 -23.08 -20.96
C ARG A 348 -12.42 -23.61 -22.39
N LYS A 349 -13.63 -23.77 -22.93
CA LYS A 349 -13.79 -24.21 -24.32
C LYS A 349 -13.20 -23.21 -25.33
N GLN A 350 -13.32 -21.90 -25.07
CA GLN A 350 -12.69 -20.87 -25.89
C GLN A 350 -11.16 -20.96 -25.86
N ILE A 351 -10.56 -21.25 -24.70
CA ILE A 351 -9.11 -21.44 -24.54
C ILE A 351 -8.63 -22.64 -25.38
N GLU A 352 -9.41 -23.73 -25.44
CA GLU A 352 -9.07 -24.93 -26.22
C GLU A 352 -9.17 -24.70 -27.72
N THR A 353 -10.04 -23.81 -28.16
CA THR A 353 -10.33 -23.59 -29.58
C THR A 353 -9.59 -22.42 -30.20
N THR A 354 -9.07 -21.49 -29.39
CA THR A 354 -8.32 -20.32 -29.91
C THR A 354 -6.94 -20.72 -30.42
N THR A 355 -6.55 -20.14 -31.57
CA THR A 355 -5.25 -20.33 -32.19
C THR A 355 -4.27 -19.20 -31.90
N SER A 356 -4.74 -18.12 -31.28
CA SER A 356 -3.94 -16.94 -30.91
C SER A 356 -3.39 -17.11 -29.50
N ASP A 357 -2.07 -17.15 -29.33
CA ASP A 357 -1.43 -17.26 -28.02
C ASP A 357 -1.79 -16.06 -27.11
N PHE A 358 -1.90 -14.87 -27.69
CA PHE A 358 -2.31 -13.67 -26.95
C PHE A 358 -3.78 -13.74 -26.46
N ASP A 359 -4.70 -14.22 -27.31
CA ASP A 359 -6.09 -14.39 -26.89
C ASP A 359 -6.23 -15.51 -25.86
N LYS A 360 -5.43 -16.56 -26.01
CA LYS A 360 -5.36 -17.65 -25.03
C LYS A 360 -4.92 -17.16 -23.67
N GLU A 361 -3.87 -16.35 -23.59
CA GLU A 361 -3.39 -15.73 -22.36
C GLU A 361 -4.50 -14.88 -21.70
N LYS A 362 -5.18 -14.02 -22.49
CA LYS A 362 -6.25 -13.17 -21.97
C LYS A 362 -7.50 -13.93 -21.54
N LEU A 363 -7.81 -15.04 -22.20
CA LEU A 363 -8.88 -15.94 -21.76
C LEU A 363 -8.49 -16.68 -20.47
N GLN A 364 -7.23 -17.05 -20.31
CA GLN A 364 -6.72 -17.66 -19.06
C GLN A 364 -6.78 -16.69 -17.88
N GLU A 365 -6.35 -15.44 -18.06
CA GLU A 365 -6.50 -14.38 -17.04
C GLU A 365 -7.96 -14.22 -16.63
N ARG A 366 -8.87 -14.16 -17.59
CA ARG A 366 -10.31 -14.00 -17.34
C ARG A 366 -10.91 -15.22 -16.63
N LEU A 367 -10.46 -16.42 -17.01
CA LEU A 367 -10.85 -17.66 -16.33
C LEU A 367 -10.39 -17.66 -14.87
N ALA A 368 -9.15 -17.29 -14.62
CA ALA A 368 -8.59 -17.24 -13.26
C ALA A 368 -9.37 -16.26 -12.38
N LYS A 369 -9.72 -15.07 -12.89
CA LYS A 369 -10.51 -14.05 -12.18
C LYS A 369 -11.92 -14.53 -11.82
N LEU A 370 -12.58 -15.28 -12.69
CA LEU A 370 -13.97 -15.74 -12.46
C LEU A 370 -14.05 -17.04 -11.67
N ALA A 371 -13.10 -17.99 -11.91
CA ALA A 371 -13.13 -19.33 -11.31
C ALA A 371 -12.46 -19.41 -9.94
N GLY A 372 -11.53 -18.49 -9.64
CA GLY A 372 -10.74 -18.50 -8.40
C GLY A 372 -11.53 -18.08 -7.15
N GLY A 373 -12.57 -17.28 -7.35
CA GLY A 373 -13.31 -16.68 -6.23
C GLY A 373 -12.46 -15.66 -5.45
N VAL A 374 -12.94 -15.30 -4.27
CA VAL A 374 -12.26 -14.42 -3.32
C VAL A 374 -12.13 -15.13 -1.98
N ALA A 375 -10.90 -15.21 -1.46
CA ALA A 375 -10.68 -15.64 -0.08
C ALA A 375 -10.89 -14.44 0.85
N VAL A 376 -11.77 -14.60 1.84
CA VAL A 376 -12.07 -13.56 2.83
C VAL A 376 -11.51 -14.02 4.17
N ILE A 377 -10.53 -13.28 4.70
CA ILE A 377 -10.03 -13.46 6.06
C ILE A 377 -10.84 -12.54 6.97
N GLU A 378 -11.75 -13.13 7.74
CA GLU A 378 -12.56 -12.43 8.74
C GLU A 378 -11.80 -12.40 10.07
N ILE A 379 -11.40 -11.21 10.53
CA ILE A 379 -10.60 -11.03 11.73
C ILE A 379 -11.50 -10.82 12.95
N GLY A 380 -11.32 -11.69 13.96
CA GLY A 380 -11.94 -11.54 15.26
C GLY A 380 -10.97 -11.02 16.32
N ALA A 381 -11.45 -10.12 17.18
CA ALA A 381 -10.72 -9.63 18.35
C ALA A 381 -11.67 -9.20 19.48
N ALA A 382 -11.11 -9.07 20.69
CA ALA A 382 -11.90 -8.66 21.87
C ALA A 382 -12.20 -7.15 21.87
N THR A 383 -11.36 -6.33 21.26
CA THR A 383 -11.49 -4.87 21.20
C THR A 383 -11.31 -4.36 19.77
N GLU A 384 -11.91 -3.20 19.48
CA GLU A 384 -11.76 -2.54 18.18
C GLU A 384 -10.30 -2.16 17.87
N VAL A 385 -9.54 -1.75 18.90
CA VAL A 385 -8.11 -1.40 18.74
C VAL A 385 -7.29 -2.63 18.36
N GLU A 386 -7.51 -3.77 19.03
CA GLU A 386 -6.85 -5.04 18.69
C GLU A 386 -7.23 -5.52 17.29
N MET A 387 -8.50 -5.37 16.91
CA MET A 387 -9.00 -5.77 15.60
C MET A 387 -8.31 -4.98 14.48
N LYS A 388 -8.21 -3.67 14.63
CA LYS A 388 -7.52 -2.80 13.67
C LYS A 388 -6.03 -3.13 13.55
N GLU A 389 -5.36 -3.38 14.68
CA GLU A 389 -3.95 -3.77 14.69
C GLU A 389 -3.74 -5.10 13.97
N LYS A 390 -4.54 -6.13 14.28
CA LYS A 390 -4.48 -7.42 13.59
C LYS A 390 -4.77 -7.30 12.10
N LYS A 391 -5.71 -6.45 11.71
CA LYS A 391 -6.04 -6.21 10.31
C LYS A 391 -4.86 -5.66 9.52
N LEU A 392 -4.22 -4.60 10.02
CA LEU A 392 -3.03 -4.03 9.40
C LEU A 392 -1.92 -5.07 9.26
N ARG A 393 -1.65 -5.83 10.32
CA ARG A 393 -0.62 -6.86 10.33
C ARG A 393 -0.87 -8.00 9.32
N ILE A 394 -2.13 -8.42 9.15
CA ILE A 394 -2.50 -9.42 8.14
C ILE A 394 -2.39 -8.84 6.72
N GLU A 395 -2.80 -7.59 6.52
CA GLU A 395 -2.67 -6.90 5.23
C GLU A 395 -1.19 -6.77 4.82
N ASP A 396 -0.31 -6.38 5.73
CA ASP A 396 1.14 -6.32 5.49
C ASP A 396 1.71 -7.70 5.13
N ALA A 397 1.32 -8.74 5.88
CA ALA A 397 1.75 -10.11 5.63
C ALA A 397 1.26 -10.65 4.27
N LEU A 398 0.04 -10.30 3.84
CA LEU A 398 -0.46 -10.62 2.49
C LEU A 398 0.36 -9.93 1.40
N ASN A 399 0.66 -8.65 1.57
CA ASN A 399 1.44 -7.89 0.61
C ASN A 399 2.89 -8.40 0.52
N ALA A 400 3.53 -8.66 1.67
CA ALA A 400 4.85 -9.27 1.74
C ALA A 400 4.88 -10.65 1.05
N THR A 401 3.84 -11.46 1.25
CA THR A 401 3.73 -12.78 0.63
C THR A 401 3.57 -12.69 -0.88
N ARG A 402 2.74 -11.77 -1.39
CA ARG A 402 2.62 -11.50 -2.83
C ARG A 402 3.94 -11.03 -3.42
N ALA A 403 4.63 -10.10 -2.76
CA ALA A 403 5.94 -9.62 -3.16
C ALA A 403 6.99 -10.74 -3.22
N ALA A 404 6.94 -11.70 -2.28
CA ALA A 404 7.81 -12.87 -2.26
C ALA A 404 7.51 -13.86 -3.38
N VAL A 405 6.25 -14.10 -3.69
CA VAL A 405 5.86 -14.95 -4.84
C VAL A 405 6.30 -14.33 -6.15
N GLU A 406 6.23 -12.99 -6.27
CA GLU A 406 6.58 -12.25 -7.50
C GLU A 406 8.09 -12.23 -7.77
N GLU A 407 8.94 -11.90 -6.80
CA GLU A 407 10.38 -11.69 -7.00
C GLU A 407 11.28 -12.63 -6.17
N GLY A 408 10.70 -13.53 -5.39
CA GLY A 408 11.46 -14.43 -4.52
C GLY A 408 11.77 -13.84 -3.15
N ILE A 409 12.53 -14.62 -2.38
CA ILE A 409 12.95 -14.30 -1.01
C ILE A 409 14.47 -14.24 -0.88
N VAL A 410 14.93 -13.45 0.06
CA VAL A 410 16.33 -13.31 0.45
C VAL A 410 16.48 -13.54 1.97
N ALA A 411 17.71 -13.64 2.47
CA ALA A 411 17.98 -13.71 3.91
C ALA A 411 17.43 -12.45 4.62
N GLY A 412 16.57 -12.65 5.61
CA GLY A 412 15.86 -11.58 6.29
C GLY A 412 16.67 -10.88 7.39
N GLY A 413 15.99 -10.03 8.15
CA GLY A 413 16.60 -9.33 9.27
C GLY A 413 17.72 -8.36 8.90
N GLY A 414 17.75 -7.87 7.66
CA GLY A 414 18.79 -7.00 7.12
C GLY A 414 20.09 -7.73 6.73
N THR A 415 20.17 -9.05 6.89
CA THR A 415 21.36 -9.87 6.58
C THR A 415 21.75 -9.73 5.12
N THR A 416 20.79 -9.76 4.18
CA THR A 416 21.08 -9.59 2.75
C THR A 416 21.82 -8.30 2.44
N PHE A 417 21.53 -7.19 3.11
CA PHE A 417 22.28 -5.94 2.91
C PHE A 417 23.76 -6.08 3.30
N ILE A 418 24.05 -6.89 4.31
CA ILE A 418 25.44 -7.18 4.71
C ILE A 418 26.12 -8.11 3.72
N ASP A 419 25.42 -9.16 3.25
CA ASP A 419 25.95 -10.16 2.33
C ASP A 419 26.36 -9.56 0.98
N ILE A 420 25.65 -8.53 0.53
CA ILE A 420 25.91 -7.86 -0.77
C ILE A 420 26.88 -6.68 -0.68
N LEU A 421 27.34 -6.30 0.52
CA LEU A 421 28.33 -5.22 0.70
C LEU A 421 29.57 -5.34 -0.18
N PRO A 422 30.18 -6.53 -0.34
CA PRO A 422 31.39 -6.69 -1.16
C PRO A 422 31.18 -6.31 -2.64
N ALA A 423 29.98 -6.39 -3.17
CA ALA A 423 29.69 -6.02 -4.56
C ALA A 423 29.91 -4.52 -4.84
N LEU A 424 29.91 -3.68 -3.81
CA LEU A 424 30.22 -2.25 -3.95
C LEU A 424 31.71 -1.99 -4.21
N ASP A 425 32.59 -2.91 -3.86
CA ASP A 425 34.04 -2.78 -4.09
C ASP A 425 34.41 -2.89 -5.58
N ASP A 426 33.50 -3.46 -6.39
CA ASP A 426 33.65 -3.56 -7.86
C ASP A 426 33.37 -2.26 -8.60
N ILE A 427 32.76 -1.26 -7.92
CA ILE A 427 32.34 -0.01 -8.55
C ILE A 427 33.56 0.89 -8.76
N GLN A 428 33.87 1.17 -10.05
CA GLN A 428 34.93 2.09 -10.45
C GLN A 428 34.44 3.53 -10.28
N ALA A 429 34.58 4.09 -9.07
CA ALA A 429 34.22 5.46 -8.75
C ALA A 429 35.42 6.22 -8.17
N GLU A 430 35.58 7.50 -8.53
CA GLU A 430 36.64 8.37 -8.08
C GLU A 430 36.10 9.63 -7.42
N GLY A 431 36.90 10.28 -6.57
CA GLY A 431 36.55 11.54 -5.91
C GLY A 431 35.23 11.47 -5.13
N ASP A 432 34.39 12.46 -5.31
CA ASP A 432 33.11 12.57 -4.59
C ASP A 432 32.08 11.50 -5.00
N ALA A 433 32.22 10.88 -6.18
CA ALA A 433 31.37 9.74 -6.55
C ALA A 433 31.70 8.52 -5.68
N LYS A 434 32.99 8.28 -5.35
CA LYS A 434 33.38 7.24 -4.41
C LYS A 434 32.81 7.51 -3.01
N VAL A 435 32.78 8.76 -2.59
CA VAL A 435 32.14 9.14 -1.32
C VAL A 435 30.66 8.73 -1.32
N GLY A 436 29.95 8.91 -2.45
CA GLY A 436 28.55 8.45 -2.61
C GLY A 436 28.40 6.93 -2.41
N VAL A 437 29.31 6.13 -2.94
CA VAL A 437 29.32 4.67 -2.74
C VAL A 437 29.57 4.32 -1.27
N GLU A 438 30.52 4.98 -0.61
CA GLU A 438 30.83 4.74 0.80
C GLU A 438 29.67 5.14 1.75
N ILE A 439 28.91 6.18 1.39
CA ILE A 439 27.69 6.57 2.12
C ILE A 439 26.68 5.41 2.11
N VAL A 440 26.39 4.85 0.94
CA VAL A 440 25.48 3.71 0.81
C VAL A 440 26.02 2.50 1.56
N LYS A 441 27.31 2.20 1.43
CA LYS A 441 27.98 1.08 2.11
C LYS A 441 27.79 1.11 3.63
N ARG A 442 27.83 2.30 4.23
CA ARG A 442 27.58 2.49 5.67
C ARG A 442 26.10 2.44 6.01
N ALA A 443 25.26 3.05 5.18
CA ALA A 443 23.84 3.17 5.46
C ALA A 443 23.11 1.81 5.44
N ILE A 444 23.49 0.88 4.58
CA ILE A 444 22.83 -0.42 4.47
C ILE A 444 23.12 -1.39 5.64
N GLU A 445 24.01 -1.03 6.56
CA GLU A 445 24.21 -1.76 7.81
C GLU A 445 23.14 -1.41 8.87
N GLU A 446 22.48 -0.26 8.74
CA GLU A 446 21.56 0.24 9.76
C GLU A 446 20.36 -0.68 10.05
N PRO A 447 19.76 -1.41 9.10
CA PRO A 447 18.68 -2.36 9.41
C PRO A 447 19.10 -3.43 10.43
N VAL A 448 20.24 -4.08 10.25
CA VAL A 448 20.78 -5.05 11.22
C VAL A 448 21.05 -4.40 12.57
N ARG A 449 21.69 -3.21 12.55
CA ARG A 449 22.01 -2.44 13.77
C ARG A 449 20.74 -2.09 14.55
N GLN A 450 19.70 -1.59 13.85
CA GLN A 450 18.47 -1.18 14.50
C GLN A 450 17.69 -2.37 15.07
N ILE A 451 17.61 -3.50 14.35
CA ILE A 451 17.00 -4.73 14.84
C ILE A 451 17.69 -5.22 16.11
N ALA A 452 19.03 -5.20 16.13
CA ALA A 452 19.81 -5.58 17.31
C ALA A 452 19.59 -4.62 18.49
N ASN A 453 19.57 -3.31 18.23
CA ASN A 453 19.29 -2.28 19.24
C ASN A 453 17.90 -2.45 19.86
N ASN A 454 16.87 -2.70 19.03
CA ASN A 454 15.50 -2.96 19.48
C ASN A 454 15.41 -4.26 20.31
N ALA A 455 16.33 -5.20 20.05
CA ALA A 455 16.47 -6.43 20.84
C ALA A 455 17.31 -6.28 22.13
N GLY A 456 17.82 -5.08 22.40
CA GLY A 456 18.64 -4.80 23.59
C GLY A 456 20.09 -5.23 23.45
N GLN A 457 20.58 -5.44 22.22
CA GLN A 457 21.96 -5.76 21.89
C GLN A 457 22.68 -4.54 21.31
N GLU A 458 24.02 -4.52 21.37
CA GLU A 458 24.80 -3.44 20.74
C GLU A 458 24.84 -3.66 19.21
N GLY A 459 24.13 -2.83 18.46
CA GLY A 459 23.95 -2.99 17.02
C GLY A 459 25.25 -2.99 16.23
N SER A 460 26.25 -2.23 16.65
CA SER A 460 27.56 -2.18 15.99
C SER A 460 28.31 -3.51 16.12
N VAL A 461 28.22 -4.14 17.26
CA VAL A 461 28.86 -5.45 17.52
C VAL A 461 28.18 -6.54 16.71
N VAL A 462 26.83 -6.52 16.67
CA VAL A 462 26.06 -7.49 15.90
C VAL A 462 26.33 -7.35 14.41
N ALA A 463 26.31 -6.14 13.86
CA ALA A 463 26.60 -5.93 12.44
C ALA A 463 28.01 -6.40 12.05
N GLU A 464 29.00 -6.14 12.90
CA GLU A 464 30.38 -6.60 12.66
C GLU A 464 30.52 -8.12 12.75
N ALA A 465 29.75 -8.77 13.65
CA ALA A 465 29.70 -10.23 13.74
C ALA A 465 29.08 -10.85 12.49
N VAL A 466 27.97 -10.29 11.99
CA VAL A 466 27.31 -10.75 10.75
C VAL A 466 28.25 -10.59 9.55
N LYS A 467 28.98 -9.47 9.43
CA LYS A 467 29.97 -9.26 8.36
C LYS A 467 31.09 -10.30 8.32
N LYS A 468 31.44 -10.87 9.47
CA LYS A 468 32.49 -11.89 9.59
C LYS A 468 31.98 -13.31 9.42
N SER A 469 30.67 -13.50 9.39
CA SER A 469 30.04 -14.78 9.19
C SER A 469 29.97 -15.15 7.70
N ASP A 470 29.66 -16.40 7.42
CA ASP A 470 29.38 -16.85 6.04
C ASP A 470 28.08 -16.21 5.54
N ASN A 471 27.97 -16.04 4.21
CA ASN A 471 26.78 -15.49 3.57
C ASN A 471 25.50 -16.24 3.99
N GLY A 472 24.46 -15.50 4.30
CA GLY A 472 23.19 -16.01 4.79
C GLY A 472 23.13 -16.27 6.30
N ILE A 473 24.24 -16.14 7.02
CA ILE A 473 24.26 -16.21 8.48
C ILE A 473 23.96 -14.82 9.05
N GLY A 474 22.85 -14.69 9.74
CA GLY A 474 22.38 -13.43 10.33
C GLY A 474 22.03 -13.55 11.79
N PHE A 475 21.62 -12.45 12.39
CA PHE A 475 21.27 -12.36 13.80
C PHE A 475 19.76 -12.60 14.00
N ASN A 476 19.42 -13.68 14.69
CA ASN A 476 18.06 -13.94 15.15
C ASN A 476 17.80 -13.15 16.43
N ALA A 477 17.07 -12.04 16.30
CA ALA A 477 16.80 -11.13 17.41
C ALA A 477 15.84 -11.71 18.48
N LEU A 478 15.12 -12.79 18.19
CA LEU A 478 14.28 -13.49 19.18
C LEU A 478 15.13 -14.29 20.15
N THR A 479 16.08 -15.10 19.63
CA THR A 479 16.91 -16.01 20.41
C THR A 479 18.26 -15.42 20.81
N ASN A 480 18.68 -14.30 20.17
CA ASN A 480 20.00 -13.68 20.26
C ASN A 480 21.15 -14.61 19.76
N GLU A 481 20.86 -15.43 18.75
CA GLU A 481 21.82 -16.36 18.15
C GLU A 481 22.10 -15.97 16.69
N TYR A 482 23.25 -16.43 16.18
CA TYR A 482 23.59 -16.31 14.76
C TYR A 482 23.22 -17.61 14.06
N VAL A 483 22.34 -17.51 13.04
CA VAL A 483 21.75 -18.67 12.37
C VAL A 483 21.74 -18.48 10.85
N ASP A 484 21.64 -19.57 10.09
CA ASP A 484 21.30 -19.51 8.67
C ASP A 484 19.85 -19.01 8.55
N MET A 485 19.72 -17.76 8.09
CA MET A 485 18.43 -17.05 8.10
C MET A 485 17.37 -17.74 7.27
N ILE A 486 17.74 -18.24 6.08
CA ILE A 486 16.80 -18.94 5.21
C ILE A 486 16.34 -20.27 5.81
N LYS A 487 17.27 -21.06 6.36
CA LYS A 487 16.92 -22.33 7.03
C LYS A 487 16.11 -22.13 8.31
N ALA A 488 16.36 -21.03 9.02
CA ALA A 488 15.59 -20.66 10.19
C ALA A 488 14.21 -20.06 9.85
N GLY A 489 13.87 -19.92 8.55
CA GLY A 489 12.63 -19.31 8.08
C GLY A 489 12.60 -17.78 8.21
N ILE A 490 13.71 -17.14 8.57
CA ILE A 490 13.80 -15.67 8.70
C ILE A 490 14.16 -15.09 7.33
N VAL A 491 13.15 -14.71 6.56
CA VAL A 491 13.27 -14.32 5.17
C VAL A 491 12.54 -13.00 4.91
N ASP A 492 13.05 -12.23 3.97
CA ASP A 492 12.42 -11.00 3.48
C ASP A 492 12.12 -11.14 1.97
N PRO A 493 11.00 -10.58 1.45
CA PRO A 493 10.75 -10.53 0.01
C PRO A 493 11.77 -9.66 -0.69
N ALA A 494 12.37 -10.16 -1.78
CA ALA A 494 13.38 -9.42 -2.54
C ALA A 494 12.84 -8.08 -3.07
N LYS A 495 11.58 -8.04 -3.50
CA LYS A 495 10.87 -6.83 -3.94
C LYS A 495 10.80 -5.77 -2.84
N VAL A 496 10.51 -6.18 -1.59
CA VAL A 496 10.45 -5.28 -0.43
C VAL A 496 11.83 -4.68 -0.15
N VAL A 497 12.86 -5.54 -0.07
CA VAL A 497 14.24 -5.10 0.25
C VAL A 497 14.77 -4.11 -0.78
N ARG A 498 14.63 -4.42 -2.09
CA ARG A 498 15.12 -3.53 -3.15
C ARG A 498 14.32 -2.22 -3.24
N SER A 499 12.99 -2.29 -3.09
CA SER A 499 12.13 -1.09 -3.17
C SER A 499 12.42 -0.13 -2.00
N ALA A 500 12.61 -0.67 -0.79
CA ALA A 500 13.02 0.12 0.37
C ALA A 500 14.34 0.86 0.12
N LEU A 501 15.35 0.19 -0.44
CA LEU A 501 16.64 0.80 -0.75
C LEU A 501 16.52 1.86 -1.86
N GLN A 502 15.80 1.57 -2.95
CA GLN A 502 15.63 2.48 -4.09
C GLN A 502 14.91 3.78 -3.68
N ASN A 503 13.79 3.65 -2.95
CA ASN A 503 13.00 4.80 -2.53
C ASN A 503 13.75 5.65 -1.49
N ALA A 504 14.43 5.00 -0.53
CA ALA A 504 15.28 5.67 0.45
C ALA A 504 16.38 6.50 -0.21
N ALA A 505 17.12 5.89 -1.13
CA ALA A 505 18.23 6.55 -1.82
C ALA A 505 17.77 7.68 -2.75
N SER A 506 16.64 7.52 -3.42
CA SER A 506 16.06 8.55 -4.29
C SER A 506 15.80 9.85 -3.52
N ILE A 507 15.05 9.76 -2.44
CA ILE A 507 14.70 10.94 -1.61
C ILE A 507 15.94 11.47 -0.86
N ALA A 508 16.79 10.60 -0.31
CA ALA A 508 18.00 11.04 0.36
C ALA A 508 18.94 11.81 -0.58
N ALA A 509 19.12 11.35 -1.83
CA ALA A 509 19.90 12.07 -2.84
C ALA A 509 19.31 13.45 -3.17
N MET A 510 17.98 13.58 -3.19
CA MET A 510 17.32 14.89 -3.37
C MET A 510 17.57 15.82 -2.17
N ILE A 511 17.46 15.32 -0.95
CA ILE A 511 17.75 16.10 0.27
C ILE A 511 19.21 16.57 0.26
N LEU A 512 20.16 15.71 -0.09
CA LEU A 512 21.59 16.05 -0.13
C LEU A 512 21.92 17.13 -1.17
N THR A 513 21.16 17.22 -2.26
CA THR A 513 21.35 18.21 -3.33
C THR A 513 20.54 19.51 -3.09
N THR A 514 19.80 19.60 -2.00
CA THR A 514 18.99 20.79 -1.67
C THR A 514 19.86 21.85 -0.99
N GLU A 515 19.72 23.09 -1.45
CA GLU A 515 20.49 24.25 -0.95
C GLU A 515 19.58 25.32 -0.34
N THR A 516 18.31 25.37 -0.74
CA THR A 516 17.38 26.42 -0.33
C THR A 516 16.02 25.83 -0.02
N LEU A 517 15.41 26.28 1.08
CA LEU A 517 14.03 25.97 1.45
C LEU A 517 13.17 27.24 1.38
N VAL A 518 11.96 27.12 0.84
CA VAL A 518 11.02 28.22 0.69
C VAL A 518 9.69 27.82 1.32
N ALA A 519 9.29 28.48 2.41
CA ALA A 519 8.03 28.25 3.11
C ALA A 519 7.11 29.47 3.05
N ASP A 520 5.83 29.26 3.29
CA ASP A 520 4.91 30.38 3.55
C ASP A 520 5.16 30.94 4.96
N LYS A 521 5.28 32.28 5.03
CA LYS A 521 5.41 32.94 6.34
C LYS A 521 4.09 32.82 7.10
N PRO A 522 4.11 32.33 8.35
CA PRO A 522 2.90 32.26 9.16
C PRO A 522 2.22 33.63 9.24
N GLU A 523 0.92 33.66 8.98
CA GLU A 523 0.15 34.90 9.21
C GLU A 523 0.03 35.11 10.72
N PRO A 524 0.29 36.36 11.21
CA PRO A 524 0.08 36.65 12.61
C PRO A 524 -1.39 36.40 12.96
N THR A 525 -1.63 35.56 13.95
CA THR A 525 -2.98 35.30 14.46
C THR A 525 -3.63 36.64 14.79
N PRO A 526 -4.81 36.98 14.23
CA PRO A 526 -5.50 38.23 14.61
C PRO A 526 -5.67 38.24 16.13
N PRO A 527 -5.39 39.39 16.81
CA PRO A 527 -5.59 39.46 18.26
C PRO A 527 -7.05 39.11 18.56
N ALA A 528 -7.24 38.21 19.54
CA ALA A 528 -8.57 37.85 20.00
C ALA A 528 -9.35 39.13 20.29
N PRO A 529 -10.61 39.27 19.81
CA PRO A 529 -11.41 40.44 20.09
C PRO A 529 -11.47 40.63 21.63
N PRO A 530 -11.30 41.87 22.14
CA PRO A 530 -11.29 42.10 23.57
C PRO A 530 -12.61 41.56 24.15
N ALA A 531 -12.50 40.74 25.18
CA ALA A 531 -13.65 40.20 25.91
C ALA A 531 -14.55 41.38 26.29
N GLY A 532 -15.69 41.49 25.61
CA GLY A 532 -16.63 42.55 25.80
C GLY A 532 -16.99 42.63 27.29
N MET A 533 -16.66 43.75 27.92
CA MET A 533 -17.22 44.13 29.24
C MET A 533 -18.74 44.06 29.10
N GLY A 534 -19.31 43.01 29.70
CA GLY A 534 -20.74 42.89 29.85
C GLY A 534 -21.26 44.12 30.60
N GLY A 535 -21.89 45.00 29.81
CA GLY A 535 -22.59 46.17 30.35
C GLY A 535 -23.67 45.73 31.33
N MET A 536 -23.47 46.06 32.58
CA MET A 536 -24.52 46.23 33.56
C MET A 536 -25.40 47.39 33.07
N GLY A 537 -26.60 47.13 32.69
CA GLY A 537 -27.66 48.11 32.47
C GLY A 537 -28.96 47.34 32.72
N GLY A 538 -29.60 47.56 33.72
CA GLY A 538 -30.20 48.71 34.31
C GLY A 538 -31.69 48.45 34.37
N MET A 539 -32.18 48.22 35.58
CA MET A 539 -33.61 48.24 35.90
C MET A 539 -34.21 49.60 35.42
N MET A 540 -35.29 49.56 34.68
CA MET A 540 -36.54 50.29 34.97
C MET A 540 -37.66 49.70 34.14
#